data_47a57f4b0f25918ae095384d9eef2f09
#
_entry.id   47a57f4b0f25918ae095384d9eef2f09
#
_cell.length_a   1.000
_cell.length_b   1.000
_cell.length_c   1.000
_cell.angle_alpha   90.00
_cell.angle_beta   90.00
_cell.angle_gamma   90.00
#
_symmetry.space_group_name_H-M   'P 1'
#
loop_
_entity.id
_entity.type
_entity.pdbx_description
1 polymer ?
#
loop_
_entity_poly.entity_id
_entity_poly.type
_entity_poly.pdbx_seq_one_letter_code
_entity_poly.pdbx_strand_id
1 'polypeptide(L)'
;MRWRWVFTILAVLSCFSGVPLALAKDKSFIEIFEKIGQGDFDRGLRHVWKHANDGNGTATLLFSKVYLEFGDLGNFEKYLNVSADQNNPVAMKILGVSFLEGSLEEQDFGKAKFWFEKSAKHRNINSMVYLGIMHRDGLGIEVDFTKSYFWFSLASILKASEAGDKEPKEFAKEIEKKLTDAQLMEVGKETYVWLDKHPELEPQVIPPL
;
A
#
# COMPACT_ATOMS: atom_id res chain seq x y z
N MET A 1 -6.94 30.93 -22.33
CA MET A 1 -8.16 31.34 -21.62
C MET A 1 -8.64 30.35 -20.53
N ARG A 2 -8.38 29.05 -20.65
CA ARG A 2 -8.80 28.00 -19.67
C ARG A 2 -8.20 28.16 -18.26
N TRP A 3 -7.00 28.68 -18.13
CA TRP A 3 -6.27 28.80 -16.83
C TRP A 3 -6.82 29.87 -15.87
N ARG A 4 -7.46 30.93 -16.38
CA ARG A 4 -8.04 31.97 -15.51
C ARG A 4 -9.24 31.47 -14.70
N TRP A 5 -10.02 30.54 -15.23
CA TRP A 5 -11.15 29.94 -14.53
C TRP A 5 -10.73 28.96 -13.43
N VAL A 6 -9.64 28.23 -13.65
CA VAL A 6 -9.07 27.32 -12.64
C VAL A 6 -8.64 28.10 -11.39
N PHE A 7 -7.98 29.26 -11.55
CA PHE A 7 -7.58 30.11 -10.44
C PHE A 7 -8.77 30.75 -9.70
N THR A 8 -9.83 31.08 -10.40
CA THR A 8 -11.02 31.68 -9.77
C THR A 8 -11.82 30.65 -8.98
N ILE A 9 -11.95 29.42 -9.49
CA ILE A 9 -12.63 28.33 -8.80
C ILE A 9 -11.87 27.93 -7.54
N LEU A 10 -10.54 27.95 -7.54
CA LEU A 10 -9.71 27.60 -6.40
C LEU A 10 -9.65 28.67 -5.32
N ALA A 11 -9.74 29.94 -5.70
CA ALA A 11 -9.91 31.05 -4.72
C ALA A 11 -11.25 30.91 -3.98
N VAL A 12 -12.30 30.45 -4.66
CA VAL A 12 -13.62 30.19 -4.06
C VAL A 12 -13.58 28.94 -3.17
N LEU A 13 -12.86 27.88 -3.56
CA LEU A 13 -12.73 26.66 -2.78
C LEU A 13 -11.90 26.83 -1.50
N SER A 14 -10.86 27.66 -1.53
CA SER A 14 -10.08 28.00 -0.32
C SER A 14 -10.90 28.71 0.74
N CYS A 15 -11.93 29.45 0.34
CA CYS A 15 -12.83 30.14 1.26
C CYS A 15 -13.92 29.25 1.88
N PHE A 16 -14.32 28.17 1.19
CA PHE A 16 -15.46 27.35 1.61
C PHE A 16 -15.12 25.94 2.11
N SER A 17 -13.96 25.38 1.76
CA SER A 17 -13.62 23.98 2.06
C SER A 17 -12.29 23.76 2.79
N GLY A 18 -11.54 24.82 3.12
CA GLY A 18 -10.22 24.68 3.74
C GLY A 18 -9.16 24.02 2.83
N VAL A 19 -9.43 23.87 1.53
CA VAL A 19 -8.49 23.33 0.56
C VAL A 19 -7.50 24.43 0.16
N PRO A 20 -6.17 24.25 0.35
CA PRO A 20 -5.18 25.27 0.03
C PRO A 20 -5.14 25.63 -1.46
N LEU A 21 -4.96 26.90 -1.77
CA LEU A 21 -4.83 27.46 -3.12
C LEU A 21 -3.68 26.82 -3.94
N ALA A 22 -2.71 26.19 -3.25
CA ALA A 22 -1.60 25.46 -3.85
C ALA A 22 -2.05 24.25 -4.68
N LEU A 23 -3.17 23.62 -4.34
CA LEU A 23 -3.74 22.43 -5.03
C LEU A 23 -4.08 22.64 -6.50
N ALA A 24 -4.11 23.90 -6.95
CA ALA A 24 -4.53 24.27 -8.29
C ALA A 24 -3.49 24.08 -9.40
N LYS A 25 -2.25 23.82 -9.07
CA LYS A 25 -1.15 23.94 -10.04
C LYS A 25 -0.70 22.60 -10.63
N ASP A 26 -1.23 21.48 -10.15
CA ASP A 26 -0.71 20.19 -10.55
C ASP A 26 -1.56 19.45 -11.59
N LYS A 27 -0.85 18.91 -12.60
CA LYS A 27 -1.44 18.18 -13.73
C LYS A 27 -2.00 16.82 -13.30
N SER A 28 -1.34 16.14 -12.36
CA SER A 28 -1.75 14.82 -11.89
C SER A 28 -3.03 14.88 -11.05
N PHE A 29 -3.20 15.94 -10.28
CA PHE A 29 -4.40 16.22 -9.51
C PHE A 29 -5.61 16.46 -10.44
N ILE A 30 -5.41 17.27 -11.48
CA ILE A 30 -6.43 17.52 -12.51
C ILE A 30 -6.81 16.23 -13.25
N GLU A 31 -5.82 15.39 -13.59
CA GLU A 31 -6.05 14.11 -14.26
C GLU A 31 -6.81 13.11 -13.39
N ILE A 32 -6.55 13.07 -12.06
CA ILE A 32 -7.30 12.23 -11.11
C ILE A 32 -8.77 12.68 -11.09
N PHE A 33 -9.02 13.99 -11.08
CA PHE A 33 -10.38 14.54 -11.06
C PHE A 33 -11.11 14.49 -12.41
N GLU A 34 -10.40 14.64 -13.53
CA GLU A 34 -10.99 14.41 -14.86
C GLU A 34 -11.44 12.94 -15.03
N LYS A 35 -10.74 11.99 -14.41
CA LYS A 35 -11.14 10.57 -14.38
C LYS A 35 -12.32 10.28 -13.45
N ILE A 36 -12.48 11.05 -12.36
CA ILE A 36 -13.55 10.85 -11.36
C ILE A 36 -14.85 11.52 -11.78
N GLY A 37 -14.79 12.63 -12.54
CA GLY A 37 -16.00 13.34 -12.89
C GLY A 37 -15.81 14.27 -14.09
N GLN A 38 -16.24 13.84 -15.25
CA GLN A 38 -16.28 14.56 -16.53
C GLN A 38 -16.44 16.10 -16.40
N GLY A 39 -15.35 16.79 -16.04
CA GLY A 39 -15.28 18.26 -16.08
C GLY A 39 -15.86 19.02 -14.87
N ASP A 40 -16.42 18.36 -13.86
CA ASP A 40 -16.88 18.98 -12.62
C ASP A 40 -15.92 18.65 -11.45
N PHE A 41 -14.81 19.37 -11.44
CA PHE A 41 -13.75 19.24 -10.43
C PHE A 41 -14.25 19.36 -8.98
N ASP A 42 -15.16 20.31 -8.74
CA ASP A 42 -15.71 20.55 -7.40
C ASP A 42 -16.61 19.39 -6.93
N ARG A 43 -17.37 18.78 -7.85
CA ARG A 43 -18.18 17.61 -7.52
C ARG A 43 -17.30 16.39 -7.22
N GLY A 44 -16.24 16.18 -7.99
CA GLY A 44 -15.29 15.10 -7.78
C GLY A 44 -14.60 15.21 -6.40
N LEU A 45 -14.12 16.42 -6.04
CA LEU A 45 -13.54 16.69 -4.72
C LEU A 45 -14.51 16.44 -3.57
N ARG A 46 -15.72 16.95 -3.67
CA ARG A 46 -16.75 16.71 -2.63
C ARG A 46 -17.08 15.23 -2.51
N HIS A 47 -17.07 14.49 -3.61
CA HIS A 47 -17.33 13.07 -3.59
C HIS A 47 -16.23 12.31 -2.84
N VAL A 48 -14.97 12.54 -3.20
CA VAL A 48 -13.81 11.92 -2.50
C VAL A 48 -13.76 12.34 -1.03
N TRP A 49 -13.99 13.63 -0.73
CA TRP A 49 -14.05 14.15 0.62
C TRP A 49 -15.14 13.46 1.46
N LYS A 50 -16.35 13.33 0.91
CA LYS A 50 -17.44 12.65 1.57
C LYS A 50 -17.05 11.21 1.92
N HIS A 51 -16.54 10.46 0.94
CA HIS A 51 -16.13 9.07 1.17
C HIS A 51 -14.97 8.94 2.15
N ALA A 52 -14.01 9.86 2.15
CA ALA A 52 -12.93 9.89 3.13
C ALA A 52 -13.46 10.10 4.56
N ASN A 53 -14.43 11.00 4.74
CA ASN A 53 -15.10 11.22 6.02
C ASN A 53 -16.01 10.07 6.44
N ASP A 54 -16.56 9.34 5.49
CA ASP A 54 -17.35 8.12 5.73
C ASP A 54 -16.45 6.90 6.07
N GLY A 55 -15.14 7.11 6.23
CA GLY A 55 -14.19 6.07 6.63
C GLY A 55 -13.62 5.23 5.47
N ASN A 56 -13.76 5.69 4.23
CA ASN A 56 -13.19 5.00 3.08
C ASN A 56 -11.68 5.26 2.97
N GLY A 57 -10.87 4.28 3.40
CA GLY A 57 -9.41 4.38 3.38
C GLY A 57 -8.80 4.65 1.99
N THR A 58 -9.42 4.19 0.91
CA THR A 58 -8.94 4.49 -0.45
C THR A 58 -9.14 5.95 -0.81
N ALA A 59 -10.29 6.54 -0.47
CA ALA A 59 -10.53 7.96 -0.66
C ALA A 59 -9.56 8.80 0.18
N THR A 60 -9.33 8.40 1.44
CA THR A 60 -8.36 9.06 2.32
C THR A 60 -6.93 8.97 1.79
N LEU A 61 -6.54 7.84 1.22
CA LEU A 61 -5.24 7.69 0.55
C LEU A 61 -5.09 8.62 -0.67
N LEU A 62 -6.16 8.81 -1.43
CA LEU A 62 -6.13 9.78 -2.54
C LEU A 62 -5.85 11.19 -2.02
N PHE A 63 -6.47 11.59 -0.90
CA PHE A 63 -6.16 12.86 -0.25
C PHE A 63 -4.70 12.97 0.18
N SER A 64 -4.14 11.94 0.81
CA SER A 64 -2.74 11.96 1.22
C SER A 64 -1.81 12.17 0.01
N LYS A 65 -2.04 11.45 -1.10
CA LYS A 65 -1.24 11.59 -2.32
C LYS A 65 -1.31 12.99 -2.93
N VAL A 66 -2.46 13.62 -2.85
CA VAL A 66 -2.62 15.01 -3.27
C VAL A 66 -1.66 15.92 -2.49
N TYR A 67 -1.62 15.82 -1.17
CA TYR A 67 -0.71 16.62 -0.35
C TYR A 67 0.77 16.32 -0.66
N LEU A 68 1.11 15.06 -0.95
CA LEU A 68 2.46 14.69 -1.37
C LEU A 68 2.90 15.42 -2.65
N GLU A 69 2.03 15.46 -3.67
CA GLU A 69 2.30 16.16 -4.94
C GLU A 69 2.53 17.67 -4.75
N PHE A 70 1.95 18.26 -3.70
CA PHE A 70 2.16 19.68 -3.37
C PHE A 70 3.33 19.92 -2.42
N GLY A 71 4.03 18.87 -2.01
CA GLY A 71 5.13 18.95 -1.05
C GLY A 71 4.69 19.23 0.38
N ASP A 72 3.40 19.13 0.68
CA ASP A 72 2.87 19.24 2.05
C ASP A 72 2.98 17.90 2.76
N LEU A 73 4.19 17.58 3.21
CA LEU A 73 4.49 16.31 3.87
C LEU A 73 3.73 16.12 5.17
N GLY A 74 3.41 17.20 5.90
CA GLY A 74 2.65 17.12 7.16
C GLY A 74 1.22 16.61 6.94
N ASN A 75 0.51 17.16 5.97
CA ASN A 75 -0.82 16.67 5.63
C ASN A 75 -0.78 15.33 4.90
N PHE A 76 0.23 15.09 4.05
CA PHE A 76 0.45 13.78 3.46
C PHE A 76 0.53 12.70 4.53
N GLU A 77 1.42 12.84 5.51
CA GLU A 77 1.59 11.90 6.60
C GLU A 77 0.30 11.73 7.44
N LYS A 78 -0.33 12.83 7.80
CA LYS A 78 -1.60 12.84 8.55
C LYS A 78 -2.67 11.97 7.85
N TYR A 79 -2.95 12.24 6.57
CA TYR A 79 -3.98 11.49 5.84
C TYR A 79 -3.54 10.07 5.47
N LEU A 80 -2.24 9.82 5.33
CA LEU A 80 -1.70 8.49 5.16
C LEU A 80 -1.97 7.62 6.40
N ASN A 81 -1.71 8.15 7.60
CA ASN A 81 -2.00 7.49 8.87
C ASN A 81 -3.51 7.20 9.02
N VAL A 82 -4.37 8.21 8.78
CA VAL A 82 -5.83 8.03 8.81
C VAL A 82 -6.27 6.94 7.84
N SER A 83 -5.72 6.90 6.62
CA SER A 83 -6.03 5.85 5.64
C SER A 83 -5.60 4.45 6.11
N ALA A 84 -4.44 4.35 6.73
CA ALA A 84 -3.96 3.09 7.30
C ALA A 84 -4.84 2.62 8.47
N ASP A 85 -5.30 3.52 9.33
CA ASP A 85 -6.23 3.22 10.42
C ASP A 85 -7.62 2.79 9.90
N GLN A 86 -7.98 3.25 8.70
CA GLN A 86 -9.17 2.78 7.96
C GLN A 86 -8.92 1.47 7.19
N ASN A 87 -7.88 0.72 7.55
CA ASN A 87 -7.50 -0.57 6.99
C ASN A 87 -7.14 -0.56 5.50
N ASN A 88 -6.64 0.56 4.97
CA ASN A 88 -6.14 0.60 3.60
C ASN A 88 -4.74 -0.06 3.50
N PRO A 89 -4.60 -1.21 2.81
CA PRO A 89 -3.32 -1.93 2.78
C PRO A 89 -2.23 -1.19 2.00
N VAL A 90 -2.59 -0.34 1.05
CA VAL A 90 -1.62 0.46 0.30
C VAL A 90 -1.05 1.57 1.17
N ALA A 91 -1.88 2.23 2.00
CA ALA A 91 -1.41 3.21 2.97
C ALA A 91 -0.47 2.57 4.02
N MET A 92 -0.85 1.41 4.56
CA MET A 92 -0.01 0.65 5.47
C MET A 92 1.34 0.28 4.83
N LYS A 93 1.34 -0.17 3.56
CA LYS A 93 2.58 -0.46 2.83
C LYS A 93 3.45 0.79 2.67
N ILE A 94 2.86 1.94 2.36
CA ILE A 94 3.61 3.21 2.22
C ILE A 94 4.25 3.59 3.57
N LEU A 95 3.52 3.50 4.68
CA LEU A 95 4.09 3.72 6.02
C LEU A 95 5.24 2.76 6.31
N GLY A 96 5.08 1.47 6.00
CA GLY A 96 6.15 0.48 6.14
C GLY A 96 7.41 0.86 5.38
N VAL A 97 7.28 1.31 4.13
CA VAL A 97 8.42 1.79 3.31
C VAL A 97 9.02 3.06 3.91
N SER A 98 8.19 4.00 4.35
CA SER A 98 8.67 5.25 4.95
C SER A 98 9.53 5.02 6.19
N PHE A 99 9.14 4.09 7.07
CA PHE A 99 9.95 3.71 8.23
C PHE A 99 11.18 2.88 7.84
N LEU A 100 11.09 2.06 6.79
CA LEU A 100 12.21 1.27 6.29
C LEU A 100 13.32 2.18 5.74
N GLU A 101 12.95 3.26 5.05
CA GLU A 101 13.86 4.19 4.37
C GLU A 101 14.22 5.42 5.22
N GLY A 102 13.43 5.73 6.25
CA GLY A 102 13.56 6.96 7.01
C GLY A 102 13.11 8.21 6.23
N SER A 103 12.13 8.07 5.32
CA SER A 103 11.76 9.15 4.40
C SER A 103 10.76 10.17 4.99
N LEU A 104 9.97 9.81 5.98
CA LEU A 104 9.02 10.70 6.68
C LEU A 104 9.46 10.95 8.13
N GLU A 105 9.88 9.89 8.82
CA GLU A 105 10.44 9.91 10.16
C GLU A 105 11.81 9.25 10.13
N GLU A 106 12.51 9.20 11.28
CA GLU A 106 13.74 8.41 11.41
C GLU A 106 13.49 6.93 11.08
N GLN A 107 14.50 6.29 10.49
CA GLN A 107 14.43 4.88 10.13
C GLN A 107 14.11 4.01 11.36
N ASP A 108 13.08 3.20 11.25
CA ASP A 108 12.62 2.28 12.29
C ASP A 108 12.17 0.96 11.67
N PHE A 109 13.04 -0.03 11.69
CA PHE A 109 12.74 -1.36 11.15
C PHE A 109 11.62 -2.09 11.91
N GLY A 110 11.44 -1.81 13.20
CA GLY A 110 10.36 -2.39 14.01
C GLY A 110 8.99 -1.87 13.55
N LYS A 111 8.87 -0.55 13.37
CA LYS A 111 7.66 0.08 12.81
C LYS A 111 7.43 -0.35 11.36
N ALA A 112 8.49 -0.45 10.55
CA ALA A 112 8.38 -0.93 9.17
C ALA A 112 7.77 -2.34 9.12
N LYS A 113 8.32 -3.28 9.91
CA LYS A 113 7.81 -4.64 10.02
C LYS A 113 6.35 -4.68 10.45
N PHE A 114 5.99 -3.93 11.50
CA PHE A 114 4.62 -3.84 12.00
C PHE A 114 3.63 -3.43 10.90
N TRP A 115 3.95 -2.39 10.14
CA TRP A 115 3.09 -1.91 9.06
C TRP A 115 3.01 -2.88 7.89
N PHE A 116 4.13 -3.52 7.51
CA PHE A 116 4.11 -4.56 6.48
C PHE A 116 3.29 -5.78 6.90
N GLU A 117 3.38 -6.23 8.16
CA GLU A 117 2.56 -7.34 8.67
C GLU A 117 1.07 -7.00 8.65
N LYS A 118 0.69 -5.79 9.07
CA LYS A 118 -0.70 -5.31 8.96
C LYS A 118 -1.17 -5.31 7.50
N SER A 119 -0.37 -4.76 6.60
CA SER A 119 -0.68 -4.68 5.17
C SER A 119 -0.80 -6.07 4.52
N ALA A 120 0.08 -7.00 4.88
CA ALA A 120 0.08 -8.37 4.39
C ALA A 120 -1.21 -9.13 4.76
N LYS A 121 -1.76 -8.91 5.96
CA LYS A 121 -3.06 -9.46 6.38
C LYS A 121 -4.22 -8.99 5.49
N HIS A 122 -4.08 -7.87 4.79
CA HIS A 122 -5.03 -7.37 3.81
C HIS A 122 -4.60 -7.67 2.36
N ARG A 123 -3.86 -8.78 2.16
CA ARG A 123 -3.43 -9.27 0.83
C ARG A 123 -2.53 -8.30 0.06
N ASN A 124 -1.79 -7.46 0.71
CA ASN A 124 -0.80 -6.65 0.01
C ASN A 124 0.45 -7.48 -0.28
N ILE A 125 0.56 -7.97 -1.52
CA ILE A 125 1.65 -8.85 -1.98
C ILE A 125 3.02 -8.16 -1.84
N ASN A 126 3.09 -6.85 -2.14
CA ASN A 126 4.35 -6.11 -2.00
C ASN A 126 4.83 -6.07 -0.54
N SER A 127 3.92 -5.96 0.43
CA SER A 127 4.28 -5.99 1.85
C SER A 127 4.80 -7.37 2.28
N MET A 128 4.27 -8.46 1.72
CA MET A 128 4.82 -9.80 1.93
C MET A 128 6.24 -9.92 1.36
N VAL A 129 6.48 -9.34 0.17
CA VAL A 129 7.83 -9.29 -0.42
C VAL A 129 8.79 -8.50 0.48
N TYR A 130 8.39 -7.34 1.01
CA TYR A 130 9.22 -6.58 1.96
C TYR A 130 9.53 -7.37 3.23
N LEU A 131 8.56 -8.11 3.79
CA LEU A 131 8.81 -9.00 4.94
C LEU A 131 9.80 -10.11 4.60
N GLY A 132 9.68 -10.69 3.41
CA GLY A 132 10.66 -11.67 2.91
C GLY A 132 12.07 -11.10 2.83
N ILE A 133 12.21 -9.88 2.31
CA ILE A 133 13.49 -9.16 2.22
C ILE A 133 14.04 -8.85 3.62
N MET A 134 13.20 -8.35 4.53
CA MET A 134 13.63 -8.04 5.91
C MET A 134 14.21 -9.26 6.61
N HIS A 135 13.56 -10.43 6.47
CA HIS A 135 14.06 -11.68 7.05
C HIS A 135 15.30 -12.22 6.31
N ARG A 136 15.40 -12.04 4.99
CA ARG A 136 16.57 -12.45 4.21
C ARG A 136 17.82 -11.67 4.59
N ASP A 137 17.68 -10.35 4.71
CA ASP A 137 18.80 -9.42 4.83
C ASP A 137 19.07 -9.01 6.29
N GLY A 138 18.22 -9.42 7.23
CA GLY A 138 18.38 -9.10 8.65
C GLY A 138 18.10 -7.63 8.97
N LEU A 139 17.11 -7.01 8.29
CA LEU A 139 16.79 -5.59 8.49
C LEU A 139 16.03 -5.39 9.81
N GLY A 140 16.75 -5.00 10.86
CA GLY A 140 16.21 -4.81 12.20
C GLY A 140 15.79 -6.08 12.95
N ILE A 141 16.10 -7.24 12.41
CA ILE A 141 15.83 -8.57 12.97
C ILE A 141 16.99 -9.50 12.60
N GLU A 142 17.10 -10.65 13.25
CA GLU A 142 18.04 -11.68 12.82
C GLU A 142 17.67 -12.26 11.46
N VAL A 143 18.69 -12.64 10.66
CA VAL A 143 18.49 -13.31 9.38
C VAL A 143 17.77 -14.64 9.61
N ASP A 144 16.67 -14.84 8.93
CA ASP A 144 15.84 -16.03 9.03
C ASP A 144 15.35 -16.45 7.63
N PHE A 145 16.09 -17.35 7.00
CA PHE A 145 15.74 -17.84 5.67
C PHE A 145 14.42 -18.63 5.63
N THR A 146 14.02 -19.25 6.75
CA THR A 146 12.76 -19.99 6.85
C THR A 146 11.58 -19.02 6.76
N LYS A 147 11.61 -17.93 7.53
CA LYS A 147 10.58 -16.87 7.44
C LYS A 147 10.65 -16.09 6.13
N SER A 148 11.85 -15.86 5.60
CA SER A 148 12.00 -15.25 4.28
C SER A 148 11.31 -16.10 3.20
N TYR A 149 11.55 -17.42 3.20
CA TYR A 149 10.92 -18.35 2.26
C TYR A 149 9.39 -18.39 2.44
N PHE A 150 8.90 -18.39 3.69
CA PHE A 150 7.48 -18.31 4.00
C PHE A 150 6.81 -17.12 3.31
N TRP A 151 7.34 -15.92 3.52
CA TRP A 151 6.75 -14.70 2.97
C TRP A 151 6.81 -14.63 1.45
N PHE A 152 7.93 -15.03 0.83
CA PHE A 152 8.05 -15.08 -0.63
C PHE A 152 7.15 -16.14 -1.25
N SER A 153 7.01 -17.31 -0.61
CA SER A 153 6.13 -18.38 -1.07
C SER A 153 4.67 -17.94 -1.00
N LEU A 154 4.26 -17.33 0.12
CA LEU A 154 2.92 -16.78 0.29
C LEU A 154 2.61 -15.70 -0.77
N ALA A 155 3.54 -14.76 -0.98
CA ALA A 155 3.42 -13.74 -2.02
C ALA A 155 3.28 -14.36 -3.42
N SER A 156 4.04 -15.43 -3.69
CA SER A 156 3.99 -16.16 -4.98
C SER A 156 2.65 -16.88 -5.18
N ILE A 157 2.11 -17.51 -4.14
CA ILE A 157 0.81 -18.20 -4.19
C ILE A 157 -0.31 -17.20 -4.48
N LEU A 158 -0.36 -16.11 -3.74
CA LEU A 158 -1.40 -15.10 -3.87
C LEU A 158 -1.30 -14.31 -5.18
N LYS A 159 -0.10 -14.12 -5.72
CA LYS A 159 0.14 -13.45 -7.00
C LYS A 159 -0.12 -14.35 -8.21
N ALA A 160 0.01 -15.64 -8.07
CA ALA A 160 -0.30 -16.58 -9.16
C ALA A 160 -1.76 -16.45 -9.65
N SER A 161 -2.65 -15.90 -8.82
CA SER A 161 -4.04 -15.58 -9.20
C SER A 161 -4.18 -14.28 -10.01
N GLU A 162 -3.15 -13.42 -10.01
CA GLU A 162 -3.11 -12.16 -10.75
C GLU A 162 -2.05 -12.29 -11.85
N ALA A 163 -2.45 -12.54 -13.07
CA ALA A 163 -1.53 -12.85 -14.18
C ALA A 163 -0.42 -11.79 -14.34
N GLY A 164 0.85 -12.18 -14.28
CA GLY A 164 1.91 -11.47 -14.98
C GLY A 164 3.26 -11.23 -14.33
N ASP A 165 3.47 -11.34 -13.02
CA ASP A 165 4.77 -10.97 -12.44
C ASP A 165 5.48 -12.15 -11.74
N LYS A 166 6.72 -12.41 -12.15
CA LYS A 166 7.52 -13.58 -11.72
C LYS A 166 8.34 -13.35 -10.44
N GLU A 167 8.50 -12.12 -9.97
CA GLU A 167 9.46 -11.76 -8.91
C GLU A 167 9.33 -12.50 -7.57
N PRO A 168 8.17 -12.65 -6.92
CA PRO A 168 8.11 -13.35 -5.64
C PRO A 168 8.53 -14.81 -5.75
N LYS A 169 8.20 -15.48 -6.87
CA LYS A 169 8.57 -16.87 -7.14
C LYS A 169 10.08 -17.04 -7.33
N GLU A 170 10.73 -16.05 -7.92
CA GLU A 170 12.19 -16.09 -8.13
C GLU A 170 12.92 -15.91 -6.80
N PHE A 171 12.49 -14.97 -5.94
CA PHE A 171 13.00 -14.82 -4.59
C PHE A 171 12.81 -16.11 -3.76
N ALA A 172 11.63 -16.73 -3.82
CA ALA A 172 11.38 -17.98 -3.13
C ALA A 172 12.38 -19.08 -3.57
N LYS A 173 12.59 -19.26 -4.88
CA LYS A 173 13.55 -20.23 -5.42
C LYS A 173 15.01 -19.96 -5.01
N GLU A 174 15.38 -18.72 -4.84
CA GLU A 174 16.71 -18.37 -4.35
C GLU A 174 16.91 -18.81 -2.90
N ILE A 175 15.93 -18.55 -2.05
CA ILE A 175 15.98 -18.91 -0.64
C ILE A 175 15.81 -20.42 -0.42
N GLU A 176 14.99 -21.09 -1.23
CA GLU A 176 14.79 -22.55 -1.21
C GLU A 176 16.10 -23.31 -1.18
N LYS A 177 17.09 -22.87 -1.96
CA LYS A 177 18.43 -23.48 -2.02
C LYS A 177 19.23 -23.42 -0.72
N LYS A 178 18.81 -22.59 0.22
CA LYS A 178 19.45 -22.40 1.53
C LYS A 178 18.77 -23.19 2.65
N LEU A 179 17.68 -23.87 2.35
CA LEU A 179 16.86 -24.61 3.30
C LEU A 179 17.00 -26.12 3.13
N THR A 180 16.83 -26.84 4.23
CA THR A 180 16.72 -28.29 4.22
C THR A 180 15.29 -28.72 3.86
N ASP A 181 15.11 -29.97 3.42
CA ASP A 181 13.78 -30.54 3.13
C ASP A 181 12.83 -30.45 4.34
N ALA A 182 13.36 -30.64 5.56
CA ALA A 182 12.57 -30.53 6.79
C ALA A 182 12.07 -29.11 7.00
N GLN A 183 12.90 -28.09 6.76
CA GLN A 183 12.50 -26.68 6.85
C GLN A 183 11.48 -26.31 5.77
N LEU A 184 11.65 -26.79 4.55
CA LEU A 184 10.70 -26.58 3.46
C LEU A 184 9.32 -27.19 3.78
N MET A 185 9.31 -28.41 4.34
CA MET A 185 8.06 -29.05 4.78
C MET A 185 7.37 -28.27 5.90
N GLU A 186 8.12 -27.73 6.87
CA GLU A 186 7.58 -26.95 7.96
C GLU A 186 6.97 -25.63 7.45
N VAL A 187 7.68 -24.91 6.55
CA VAL A 187 7.14 -23.71 5.91
C VAL A 187 5.87 -24.02 5.11
N GLY A 188 5.81 -25.16 4.42
CA GLY A 188 4.60 -25.58 3.71
C GLY A 188 3.40 -25.71 4.64
N LYS A 189 3.59 -26.31 5.83
CA LYS A 189 2.54 -26.38 6.86
C LYS A 189 2.15 -25.02 7.41
N GLU A 190 3.14 -24.16 7.71
CA GLU A 190 2.89 -22.81 8.21
C GLU A 190 2.11 -21.98 7.19
N THR A 191 2.48 -22.07 5.91
CA THR A 191 1.78 -21.40 4.81
C THR A 191 0.33 -21.85 4.71
N TYR A 192 0.07 -23.16 4.80
CA TYR A 192 -1.29 -23.69 4.80
C TYR A 192 -2.09 -23.17 5.99
N VAL A 193 -1.53 -23.23 7.21
CA VAL A 193 -2.18 -22.72 8.43
C VAL A 193 -2.46 -21.22 8.32
N TRP A 194 -1.57 -20.46 7.70
CA TRP A 194 -1.77 -19.03 7.52
C TRP A 194 -2.92 -18.75 6.56
N LEU A 195 -2.98 -19.45 5.41
CA LEU A 195 -4.08 -19.35 4.43
C LEU A 195 -5.42 -19.77 5.04
N ASP A 196 -5.47 -20.85 5.79
CA ASP A 196 -6.68 -21.34 6.47
C ASP A 196 -7.25 -20.30 7.47
N LYS A 197 -6.38 -19.53 8.12
CA LYS A 197 -6.79 -18.42 8.99
C LYS A 197 -7.24 -17.17 8.25
N HIS A 198 -6.99 -17.09 6.94
CA HIS A 198 -7.33 -15.95 6.09
C HIS A 198 -8.05 -16.45 4.81
N PRO A 199 -9.21 -17.11 4.95
CA PRO A 199 -9.90 -17.75 3.82
C PRO A 199 -10.31 -16.73 2.73
N GLU A 200 -10.50 -15.48 3.10
CA GLU A 200 -10.77 -14.38 2.18
C GLU A 200 -9.58 -14.08 1.24
N LEU A 201 -8.39 -14.59 1.56
CA LEU A 201 -7.16 -14.41 0.78
C LEU A 201 -6.82 -15.61 -0.09
N GLU A 202 -7.51 -16.74 0.08
CA GLU A 202 -7.25 -17.91 -0.75
C GLU A 202 -7.46 -17.59 -2.23
N PRO A 203 -6.49 -17.96 -3.10
CA PRO A 203 -6.75 -17.93 -4.52
C PRO A 203 -7.95 -18.83 -4.79
N GLN A 204 -8.95 -18.33 -5.52
CA GLN A 204 -10.07 -19.17 -5.97
C GLN A 204 -9.47 -20.37 -6.71
N VAL A 205 -9.39 -21.48 -6.03
CA VAL A 205 -8.89 -22.73 -6.63
C VAL A 205 -9.90 -23.10 -7.70
N ILE A 206 -9.50 -22.97 -8.95
CA ILE A 206 -10.22 -23.59 -10.05
C ILE A 206 -10.15 -25.09 -9.75
N PRO A 207 -11.29 -25.77 -9.51
CA PRO A 207 -11.26 -27.20 -9.25
C PRO A 207 -10.56 -27.91 -10.42
N PRO A 208 -9.72 -28.93 -10.17
CA PRO A 208 -9.12 -29.66 -11.25
C PRO A 208 -10.23 -30.23 -12.15
N LEU A 209 -10.12 -29.95 -13.44
CA LEU A 209 -10.95 -30.51 -14.49
C LEU A 209 -10.83 -32.02 -14.55
#